data_2901c40a46d062f8ac0b12c35e35ae1d
#
_entry.id   2901c40a46d062f8ac0b12c35e35ae1d
#
_cell.length_a   1.000
_cell.length_b   1.000
_cell.length_c   1.000
_cell.angle_alpha   90.00
_cell.angle_beta   90.00
_cell.angle_gamma   90.00
#
_symmetry.space_group_name_H-M   'P 1'
#
loop_
_entity.id
_entity.type
_entity.pdbx_description
1 polymer ?
#
loop_
_entity_poly.entity_id
_entity_poly.type
_entity_poly.pdbx_seq_one_letter_code
_entity_poly.pdbx_strand_id
1 'polypeptide(L)'
;MVQASRTIKVNTDPNEPRLTRGLVWRGLMMKAENPLPFVPVISACRIVERQSADKFVREIVDKGDTITEVVTFYPERMVKFERTSGRVLGTILNEIIEEVDGDLALKFTFSLTVEGIAADSAEEREFAATMEQGYLMAVAATLKAMRKLAKESALPAAS
;
A
#
# COMPACT_ATOMS: atom_id res chain seq x y z
N MET A 1 -7.65 15.03 12.34
CA MET A 1 -6.73 14.21 11.52
C MET A 1 -6.76 12.78 12.01
N VAL A 2 -6.85 11.86 11.09
CA VAL A 2 -6.82 10.43 11.38
C VAL A 2 -5.40 9.93 11.15
N GLN A 3 -4.77 9.35 12.17
CA GLN A 3 -3.43 8.79 12.07
C GLN A 3 -3.42 7.37 12.62
N ALA A 4 -2.78 6.47 11.91
CA ALA A 4 -2.54 5.11 12.40
C ALA A 4 -1.31 4.53 11.72
N SER A 5 -0.68 3.58 12.39
CA SER A 5 0.48 2.87 11.89
C SER A 5 0.40 1.41 12.31
N ARG A 6 0.68 0.51 11.39
CA ARG A 6 0.73 -0.94 11.64
C ARG A 6 1.95 -1.53 10.98
N THR A 7 2.60 -2.42 11.68
CA THR A 7 3.75 -3.17 11.17
C THR A 7 3.40 -4.64 11.11
N ILE A 8 3.58 -5.26 9.97
CA ILE A 8 3.22 -6.65 9.71
C ILE A 8 4.44 -7.40 9.21
N LYS A 9 4.76 -8.51 9.85
CA LYS A 9 5.88 -9.36 9.43
C LYS A 9 5.58 -9.98 8.07
N VAL A 10 6.60 -10.02 7.23
CA VAL A 10 6.49 -10.50 5.84
C VAL A 10 6.63 -12.02 5.75
N ASN A 11 7.62 -12.58 6.43
CA ASN A 11 7.97 -14.00 6.35
C ASN A 11 7.55 -14.74 7.63
N THR A 12 6.25 -15.02 7.77
CA THR A 12 5.70 -15.64 8.98
C THR A 12 5.43 -17.14 8.84
N ASP A 13 5.29 -17.63 7.63
CA ASP A 13 4.96 -19.03 7.37
C ASP A 13 6.17 -19.75 6.74
N PRO A 14 6.77 -20.73 7.45
CA PRO A 14 7.92 -21.46 6.92
C PRO A 14 7.58 -22.32 5.69
N ASN A 15 6.30 -22.58 5.44
CA ASN A 15 5.86 -23.35 4.28
C ASN A 15 5.67 -22.49 3.04
N GLU A 16 5.73 -21.17 3.19
CA GLU A 16 5.63 -20.24 2.07
C GLU A 16 7.03 -19.80 1.62
N PRO A 17 7.17 -19.38 0.35
CA PRO A 17 8.45 -18.86 -0.13
C PRO A 17 8.88 -17.65 0.70
N ARG A 18 10.18 -17.62 1.03
CA ARG A 18 10.75 -16.46 1.72
C ARG A 18 10.84 -15.29 0.75
N LEU A 19 10.26 -14.17 1.15
CA LEU A 19 10.29 -12.94 0.37
C LEU A 19 11.55 -12.15 0.69
N THR A 20 12.27 -11.76 -0.36
CA THR A 20 13.43 -10.87 -0.25
C THR A 20 12.97 -9.42 -0.33
N ARG A 21 13.85 -8.48 0.05
CA ARG A 21 13.58 -7.05 -0.10
C ARG A 21 13.21 -6.70 -1.54
N GLY A 22 13.95 -7.26 -2.51
CA GLY A 22 13.67 -7.00 -3.94
C GLY A 22 12.29 -7.46 -4.38
N LEU A 23 11.84 -8.62 -3.92
CA LEU A 23 10.50 -9.12 -4.22
C LEU A 23 9.42 -8.27 -3.55
N VAL A 24 9.63 -7.88 -2.30
CA VAL A 24 8.69 -7.00 -1.58
C VAL A 24 8.60 -5.65 -2.31
N TRP A 25 9.73 -5.08 -2.68
CA TRP A 25 9.76 -3.82 -3.42
C TRP A 25 9.02 -3.91 -4.75
N ARG A 26 9.28 -4.98 -5.51
CA ARG A 26 8.58 -5.22 -6.77
C ARG A 26 7.07 -5.28 -6.58
N GLY A 27 6.61 -5.98 -5.55
CA GLY A 27 5.18 -6.05 -5.22
C GLY A 27 4.58 -4.70 -4.88
N LEU A 28 5.29 -3.88 -4.11
CA LEU A 28 4.86 -2.52 -3.79
C LEU A 28 4.76 -1.64 -5.03
N MET A 29 5.73 -1.72 -5.93
CA MET A 29 5.69 -0.98 -7.19
C MET A 29 4.51 -1.41 -8.06
N MET A 30 4.28 -2.69 -8.19
CA MET A 30 3.15 -3.22 -8.96
C MET A 30 1.81 -2.72 -8.41
N LYS A 31 1.66 -2.76 -7.09
CA LYS A 31 0.46 -2.26 -6.42
C LYS A 31 0.26 -0.76 -6.64
N ALA A 32 1.34 0.01 -6.63
CA ALA A 32 1.27 1.45 -6.86
C ALA A 32 0.87 1.78 -8.29
N GLU A 33 1.37 1.04 -9.26
CA GLU A 33 1.05 1.25 -10.68
C GLU A 33 -0.33 0.74 -11.07
N ASN A 34 -0.78 -0.37 -10.47
CA ASN A 34 -2.13 -0.89 -10.67
C ASN A 34 -2.63 -1.58 -9.40
N PRO A 35 -3.39 -0.88 -8.56
CA PRO A 35 -3.86 -1.45 -7.29
C PRO A 35 -4.99 -2.45 -7.43
N LEU A 36 -5.62 -2.59 -8.59
CA LEU A 36 -6.81 -3.42 -8.75
C LEU A 36 -6.65 -4.86 -8.24
N PRO A 37 -5.53 -5.57 -8.53
CA PRO A 37 -5.37 -6.93 -8.02
C PRO A 37 -5.09 -7.01 -6.52
N PHE A 38 -4.76 -5.88 -5.87
CA PHE A 38 -4.30 -5.86 -4.49
C PHE A 38 -5.29 -5.24 -3.52
N VAL A 39 -6.06 -4.27 -3.97
CA VAL A 39 -6.95 -3.49 -3.11
C VAL A 39 -8.39 -3.60 -3.63
N PRO A 40 -9.21 -4.48 -3.02
CA PRO A 40 -10.55 -4.78 -3.55
C PRO A 40 -11.50 -3.59 -3.65
N VAL A 41 -11.33 -2.57 -2.81
CA VAL A 41 -12.22 -1.39 -2.82
C VAL A 41 -11.93 -0.43 -3.97
N ILE A 42 -10.78 -0.59 -4.64
CA ILE A 42 -10.43 0.24 -5.79
C ILE A 42 -10.96 -0.42 -7.05
N SER A 43 -11.83 0.27 -7.76
CA SER A 43 -12.50 -0.26 -8.97
C SER A 43 -11.87 0.21 -10.28
N ALA A 44 -11.07 1.28 -10.24
CA ALA A 44 -10.39 1.80 -11.42
C ALA A 44 -9.10 2.53 -11.03
N CYS A 45 -8.13 2.50 -11.92
CA CYS A 45 -6.87 3.21 -11.75
C CYS A 45 -6.34 3.64 -13.11
N ARG A 46 -5.85 4.87 -13.18
CA ARG A 46 -5.24 5.42 -14.38
C ARG A 46 -4.04 6.27 -14.01
N ILE A 47 -2.91 6.05 -14.67
CA ILE A 47 -1.76 6.94 -14.51
C ILE A 47 -1.98 8.15 -15.41
N VAL A 48 -2.07 9.32 -14.81
CA VAL A 48 -2.39 10.57 -15.51
C VAL A 48 -1.13 11.22 -16.07
N GLU A 49 -0.05 11.17 -15.31
CA GLU A 49 1.20 11.85 -15.66
C GLU A 49 2.38 11.16 -14.98
N ARG A 50 3.44 10.92 -15.76
CA ARG A 50 4.71 10.47 -15.20
C ARG A 50 5.66 11.65 -15.12
N GLN A 51 6.03 12.03 -13.90
CA GLN A 51 6.89 13.19 -13.65
C GLN A 51 8.37 12.83 -13.68
N SER A 52 8.71 11.61 -13.26
CA SER A 52 10.08 11.08 -13.31
C SER A 52 10.02 9.56 -13.23
N ALA A 53 11.19 8.91 -13.20
CA ALA A 53 11.26 7.46 -12.99
C ALA A 53 10.65 7.02 -11.66
N ASP A 54 10.69 7.88 -10.64
CA ASP A 54 10.26 7.57 -9.28
C ASP A 54 9.03 8.34 -8.82
N LYS A 55 8.36 9.06 -9.73
CA LYS A 55 7.22 9.89 -9.34
C LYS A 55 6.18 9.98 -10.43
N PHE A 56 4.93 9.72 -10.08
CA PHE A 56 3.82 9.83 -11.03
C PHE A 56 2.53 10.24 -10.32
N VAL A 57 1.59 10.72 -11.11
CA VAL A 57 0.25 11.05 -10.65
C VAL A 57 -0.71 9.98 -11.17
N ARG A 58 -1.50 9.42 -10.28
CA ARG A 58 -2.56 8.48 -10.66
C ARG A 58 -3.92 8.95 -10.18
N GLU A 59 -4.94 8.49 -10.86
CA GLU A 59 -6.32 8.69 -10.49
C GLU A 59 -6.91 7.33 -10.18
N ILE A 60 -7.51 7.17 -9.01
CA ILE A 60 -8.15 5.94 -8.60
C ILE A 60 -9.62 6.20 -8.28
N VAL A 61 -10.44 5.16 -8.40
CA VAL A 61 -11.82 5.19 -7.91
C VAL A 61 -11.89 4.25 -6.71
N ASP A 62 -12.12 4.82 -5.55
CA ASP A 62 -12.19 4.13 -4.27
C ASP A 62 -13.60 4.28 -3.72
N LYS A 63 -14.35 3.18 -3.64
CA LYS A 63 -15.74 3.17 -3.18
C LYS A 63 -16.61 4.21 -3.91
N GLY A 64 -16.38 4.37 -5.20
CA GLY A 64 -17.12 5.31 -6.03
C GLY A 64 -16.59 6.74 -6.05
N ASP A 65 -15.62 7.08 -5.20
CA ASP A 65 -15.00 8.40 -5.18
C ASP A 65 -13.74 8.42 -6.04
N THR A 66 -13.63 9.42 -6.90
CA THR A 66 -12.44 9.65 -7.71
C THR A 66 -11.41 10.42 -6.89
N ILE A 67 -10.22 9.85 -6.79
CA ILE A 67 -9.15 10.39 -5.96
C ILE A 67 -7.90 10.54 -6.82
N THR A 68 -7.24 11.68 -6.72
CA THR A 68 -5.95 11.92 -7.34
C THR A 68 -4.85 11.71 -6.30
N GLU A 69 -3.86 10.92 -6.65
CA GLU A 69 -2.72 10.64 -5.78
C GLU A 69 -1.41 10.91 -6.50
N VAL A 70 -0.49 11.56 -5.82
CA VAL A 70 0.90 11.68 -6.26
C VAL A 70 1.66 10.53 -5.59
N VAL A 71 2.23 9.65 -6.40
CA VAL A 71 2.98 8.49 -5.93
C VAL A 71 4.47 8.76 -6.08
N THR A 72 5.21 8.58 -5.01
CA THR A 72 6.66 8.73 -5.01
C THR A 72 7.31 7.45 -4.54
N PHE A 73 8.27 6.95 -5.31
CA PHE A 73 9.08 5.78 -4.97
C PHE A 73 10.38 6.22 -4.32
N TYR A 74 10.67 5.62 -3.18
CA TYR A 74 11.99 5.64 -2.56
C TYR A 74 12.53 4.23 -2.70
N PRO A 75 13.31 3.93 -3.76
CA PRO A 75 13.63 2.56 -4.18
C PRO A 75 14.08 1.65 -3.04
N GLU A 76 13.43 0.49 -2.98
CA GLU A 76 13.64 -0.57 -1.99
C GLU A 76 13.41 -0.16 -0.53
N ARG A 77 12.80 1.00 -0.29
CA ARG A 77 12.51 1.49 1.06
C ARG A 77 11.04 1.81 1.30
N MET A 78 10.43 2.61 0.41
CA MET A 78 9.12 3.16 0.70
C MET A 78 8.39 3.60 -0.54
N VAL A 79 7.07 3.45 -0.55
CA VAL A 79 6.17 4.11 -1.49
C VAL A 79 5.31 5.10 -0.71
N LYS A 80 5.28 6.33 -1.19
CA LYS A 80 4.48 7.41 -0.60
C LYS A 80 3.35 7.77 -1.54
N PHE A 81 2.14 7.82 -1.00
CA PHE A 81 0.93 8.24 -1.71
C PHE A 81 0.43 9.53 -1.07
N GLU A 82 0.38 10.60 -1.84
CA GLU A 82 -0.20 11.86 -1.40
C GLU A 82 -1.55 12.05 -2.08
N ARG A 83 -2.63 12.02 -1.32
CA ARG A 83 -3.96 12.29 -1.84
C ARG A 83 -4.15 13.79 -1.93
N THR A 84 -4.32 14.29 -3.15
CA THR A 84 -4.42 15.71 -3.44
C THR A 84 -5.83 16.16 -3.82
N SER A 85 -6.74 15.22 -4.05
CA SER A 85 -8.14 15.52 -4.30
C SER A 85 -9.03 14.42 -3.74
N GLY A 86 -10.33 14.72 -3.58
CA GLY A 86 -11.29 13.80 -3.01
C GLY A 86 -11.65 14.20 -1.59
N ARG A 87 -12.54 13.41 -0.96
CA ARG A 87 -13.01 13.69 0.42
C ARG A 87 -11.95 13.40 1.47
N VAL A 88 -10.99 12.54 1.15
CA VAL A 88 -9.96 12.09 2.09
C VAL A 88 -8.63 12.57 1.56
N LEU A 89 -8.01 13.52 2.25
CA LEU A 89 -6.73 14.11 1.86
C LEU A 89 -5.65 13.71 2.85
N GLY A 90 -4.42 13.65 2.39
CA GLY A 90 -3.27 13.37 3.23
C GLY A 90 -2.32 12.36 2.64
N THR A 91 -1.60 11.67 3.51
CA THR A 91 -0.46 10.85 3.11
C THR A 91 -0.62 9.41 3.60
N ILE A 92 -0.24 8.47 2.75
CA ILE A 92 -0.16 7.05 3.07
C ILE A 92 1.25 6.59 2.73
N LEU A 93 1.90 5.91 3.68
CA LEU A 93 3.25 5.38 3.49
C LEU A 93 3.23 3.85 3.57
N ASN A 94 3.92 3.21 2.64
CA ASN A 94 4.19 1.77 2.69
C ASN A 94 5.70 1.60 2.77
N GLU A 95 6.21 1.19 3.92
CA GLU A 95 7.64 1.09 4.18
C GLU A 95 8.09 -0.34 4.36
N ILE A 96 9.26 -0.66 3.80
CA ILE A 96 9.94 -1.93 4.05
C ILE A 96 10.85 -1.71 5.24
N ILE A 97 10.59 -2.45 6.33
CA ILE A 97 11.33 -2.35 7.58
C ILE A 97 12.16 -3.61 7.75
N GLU A 98 13.41 -3.45 8.14
CA GLU A 98 14.24 -4.56 8.57
C GLU A 98 14.23 -4.59 10.10
N GLU A 99 13.75 -5.69 10.66
CA GLU A 99 13.65 -5.83 12.11
C GLU A 99 15.00 -6.23 12.72
N VAL A 100 15.08 -6.18 14.06
CA VAL A 100 16.32 -6.45 14.79
C VAL A 100 16.89 -7.84 14.47
N ASP A 101 16.03 -8.82 14.21
CA ASP A 101 16.44 -10.18 13.84
C ASP A 101 16.82 -10.33 12.36
N GLY A 102 16.82 -9.24 11.60
CA GLY A 102 17.11 -9.25 10.16
C GLY A 102 15.92 -9.60 9.28
N ASP A 103 14.78 -9.92 9.87
CA ASP A 103 13.59 -10.22 9.11
C ASP A 103 12.92 -8.96 8.58
N LEU A 104 12.11 -9.12 7.52
CA LEU A 104 11.42 -8.01 6.90
C LEU A 104 10.01 -7.84 7.46
N ALA A 105 9.58 -6.59 7.53
CA ALA A 105 8.21 -6.22 7.85
C ALA A 105 7.75 -5.11 6.92
N LEU A 106 6.44 -5.01 6.74
CA LEU A 106 5.81 -3.88 6.06
C LEU A 106 5.15 -2.98 7.10
N LYS A 107 5.49 -1.72 7.06
CA LYS A 107 4.89 -0.71 7.92
C LYS A 107 4.00 0.19 7.09
N PHE A 108 2.74 0.27 7.49
CA PHE A 108 1.75 1.13 6.87
C PHE A 108 1.44 2.27 7.82
N THR A 109 1.55 3.48 7.31
CA THR A 109 1.24 4.68 8.08
C THR A 109 0.29 5.53 7.26
N PHE A 110 -0.78 5.99 7.88
CA PHE A 110 -1.61 6.99 7.23
C PHE A 110 -1.84 8.18 8.14
N SER A 111 -1.90 9.37 7.50
CA SER A 111 -2.20 10.64 8.14
C SER A 111 -3.20 11.33 7.22
N LEU A 112 -4.48 11.24 7.56
CA LEU A 112 -5.58 11.63 6.68
C LEU A 112 -6.51 12.62 7.35
N THR A 113 -7.05 13.53 6.54
CA THR A 113 -8.12 14.44 6.94
C THR A 113 -9.34 14.12 6.08
N VAL A 114 -10.50 13.99 6.71
CA VAL A 114 -11.73 13.64 6.04
C VAL A 114 -12.67 14.83 6.01
N GLU A 115 -13.13 15.21 4.81
CA GLU A 115 -14.09 16.29 4.64
C GLU A 115 -15.39 15.96 5.40
N GLY A 116 -15.87 16.94 6.16
CA GLY A 116 -17.15 16.81 6.88
C GLY A 116 -17.09 16.05 8.19
N ILE A 117 -15.91 15.59 8.61
CA ILE A 117 -15.73 14.91 9.90
C ILE A 117 -14.92 15.79 10.83
N ALA A 118 -15.50 16.10 12.00
CA ALA A 118 -14.85 16.92 13.00
C ALA A 118 -13.70 16.16 13.66
N ALA A 119 -12.62 16.89 13.97
CA ALA A 119 -11.47 16.34 14.69
C ALA A 119 -11.91 15.84 16.08
N ASP A 120 -11.34 14.70 16.50
CA ASP A 120 -11.60 14.05 17.79
C ASP A 120 -13.07 13.64 18.03
N SER A 121 -13.85 13.55 16.95
CA SER A 121 -15.23 13.11 17.03
C SER A 121 -15.35 11.59 17.05
N ALA A 122 -16.51 11.08 17.44
CA ALA A 122 -16.83 9.66 17.36
C ALA A 122 -16.78 9.16 15.91
N GLU A 123 -17.23 10.00 14.96
CA GLU A 123 -17.17 9.69 13.52
C GLU A 123 -15.74 9.54 13.04
N GLU A 124 -14.82 10.38 13.52
CA GLU A 124 -13.41 10.27 13.16
C GLU A 124 -12.81 8.95 13.68
N ARG A 125 -13.12 8.57 14.92
CA ARG A 125 -12.65 7.30 15.49
C ARG A 125 -13.18 6.10 14.73
N GLU A 126 -14.45 6.14 14.34
CA GLU A 126 -15.07 5.09 13.54
C GLU A 126 -14.45 4.99 12.15
N PHE A 127 -14.22 6.13 11.52
CA PHE A 127 -13.53 6.20 10.24
C PHE A 127 -12.12 5.60 10.33
N ALA A 128 -11.37 5.95 11.38
CA ALA A 128 -10.03 5.43 11.61
C ALA A 128 -10.03 3.91 11.74
N ALA A 129 -10.98 3.36 12.49
CA ALA A 129 -11.10 1.91 12.65
C ALA A 129 -11.43 1.21 11.33
N THR A 130 -12.31 1.80 10.53
CA THR A 130 -12.68 1.26 9.21
C THR A 130 -11.49 1.30 8.26
N MET A 131 -10.75 2.40 8.24
CA MET A 131 -9.55 2.54 7.41
C MET A 131 -8.48 1.53 7.81
N GLU A 132 -8.26 1.36 9.11
CA GLU A 132 -7.28 0.41 9.61
C GLU A 132 -7.60 -1.01 9.16
N GLN A 133 -8.86 -1.44 9.27
CA GLN A 133 -9.30 -2.74 8.78
C GLN A 133 -9.09 -2.89 7.28
N GLY A 134 -9.44 -1.86 6.50
CA GLY A 134 -9.24 -1.86 5.06
C GLY A 134 -7.77 -2.01 4.69
N TYR A 135 -6.88 -1.34 5.40
CA TYR A 135 -5.45 -1.48 5.18
C TYR A 135 -4.93 -2.87 5.53
N LEU A 136 -5.39 -3.46 6.61
CA LEU A 136 -4.99 -4.82 6.96
C LEU A 136 -5.39 -5.82 5.87
N MET A 137 -6.57 -5.66 5.30
CA MET A 137 -7.02 -6.50 4.18
C MET A 137 -6.17 -6.29 2.93
N ALA A 138 -5.85 -5.03 2.61
CA ALA A 138 -5.00 -4.67 1.48
C ALA A 138 -3.58 -5.22 1.65
N VAL A 139 -3.04 -5.18 2.85
CA VAL A 139 -1.71 -5.77 3.16
C VAL A 139 -1.73 -7.27 2.97
N ALA A 140 -2.74 -7.95 3.48
CA ALA A 140 -2.87 -9.40 3.33
C ALA A 140 -2.93 -9.78 1.84
N ALA A 141 -3.71 -9.06 1.05
CA ALA A 141 -3.79 -9.28 -0.40
C ALA A 141 -2.46 -9.00 -1.10
N THR A 142 -1.76 -7.96 -0.66
CA THR A 142 -0.44 -7.60 -1.21
C THR A 142 0.59 -8.69 -0.93
N LEU A 143 0.67 -9.17 0.30
CA LEU A 143 1.60 -10.24 0.68
C LEU A 143 1.29 -11.54 -0.07
N LYS A 144 0.01 -11.86 -0.22
CA LYS A 144 -0.41 -13.02 -1.01
C LYS A 144 0.07 -12.92 -2.46
N ALA A 145 -0.08 -11.75 -3.08
CA ALA A 145 0.38 -11.51 -4.44
C ALA A 145 1.90 -11.59 -4.54
N MET A 146 2.63 -11.07 -3.55
CA MET A 146 4.08 -11.16 -3.51
C MET A 146 4.56 -12.61 -3.41
N ARG A 147 3.89 -13.43 -2.59
CA ARG A 147 4.20 -14.85 -2.47
C ARG A 147 3.95 -15.60 -3.78
N LYS A 148 2.88 -15.25 -4.47
CA LYS A 148 2.61 -15.79 -5.79
C LYS A 148 3.71 -15.46 -6.78
N LEU A 149 4.17 -14.21 -6.79
CA LEU A 149 5.30 -13.79 -7.61
C LEU A 149 6.57 -14.56 -7.26
N ALA A 150 6.82 -14.78 -5.97
CA ALA A 150 7.98 -15.55 -5.52
C ALA A 150 7.94 -16.99 -6.02
N LYS A 151 6.76 -17.62 -5.99
CA LYS A 151 6.56 -18.97 -6.50
C LYS A 151 6.79 -19.04 -8.01
N GLU A 152 6.29 -18.08 -8.75
CA GLU A 152 6.48 -17.98 -10.20
C GLU A 152 7.94 -17.76 -10.55
N SER A 153 8.64 -16.93 -9.78
CA SER A 153 10.07 -16.67 -9.98
C SER A 153 10.95 -17.87 -9.62
N ALA A 154 10.48 -18.72 -8.67
CA ALA A 154 11.20 -19.93 -8.28
C ALA A 154 11.00 -21.06 -9.27
N LEU A 155 9.97 -21.00 -10.14
CA LEU A 155 9.81 -21.96 -11.22
C LEU A 155 11.02 -21.83 -12.15
N PRO A 156 11.67 -22.95 -12.50
CA PRO A 156 12.85 -22.87 -13.32
C PRO A 156 12.54 -22.25 -14.66
N ALA A 157 13.02 -21.04 -14.88
CA ALA A 157 12.86 -20.36 -16.15
C ALA A 157 13.48 -21.17 -17.28
N ALA A 158 14.44 -21.98 -16.93
CA ALA A 158 15.20 -22.78 -17.86
C ALA A 158 14.66 -24.18 -18.05
N SER A 159 13.62 -24.51 -17.39
CA SER A 159 13.07 -25.85 -17.54
C SER A 159 12.53 -26.12 -18.91
#